data_6ec5ab25f933147da8291c473ddf1128
#
_entry.id   6ec5ab25f933147da8291c473ddf1128
#
_cell.length_a   1.000
_cell.length_b   1.000
_cell.length_c   1.000
_cell.angle_alpha   90.00
_cell.angle_beta   90.00
_cell.angle_gamma   90.00
#
_symmetry.space_group_name_H-M   'P 1'
#
loop_
_entity.id
_entity.type
_entity.pdbx_description
1 polymer ?
#
loop_
_entity_poly.entity_id
_entity_poly.type
_entity_poly.pdbx_seq_one_letter_code
_entity_poly.pdbx_strand_id
1 'polypeptide(L)'
;MVTPVRLSALAVTTTVTLALVLLVGCTVGPSQRPGLVVAGSVPAQAPPPPTKSSALPPLERPAQGAIGWTDCDTVTRQRLSPVTLPPTLTFQCARVVSALDSPSAPGEGLVRLQLLKVGQGPTPLLVVNDLNGLPGTLYAAELAAQLPPAFLNTFSLIGMDRRGTGGSDPVHCVPAADREQIVDYDPTDTDLTGLLGASLDASQQCILALDTRSAALDTQRTAEDVDTVRQQLGVRRIDAIGHGEGSRVLTAYADRFPGHVGRMVLDGSPDPTLDATGVAKARAAAAEATFTAFASDCQSRGACPLGGAPDSTLEQLLAQLRTRPEPLADGGQLTNGTALNAVLAGLADRSDWPALATAIARAHGGDGAELAAFVGPVVAGTATDPPRLDADLASGCNDQQDRLAPAQVAATMKAWTGAFPLFGGLLAQSLLLCGPWPVPDQPLPKPVGKGAPPILLLSTANDPVTPGTGSQRTAQQLDSGVLVNWLGSGHGALGQSACATQAAQHYLINGTVPANPTTCPP
;
A
#
# COMPACT_ATOMS: atom_id res chain seq x y z
N MET A 1 -83.36 -2.84 -23.99
CA MET A 1 -84.09 -3.99 -23.42
C MET A 1 -83.45 -4.39 -22.11
N VAL A 2 -84.24 -4.25 -21.05
CA VAL A 2 -84.24 -5.12 -19.86
C VAL A 2 -83.07 -4.94 -18.89
N THR A 3 -83.17 -4.63 -17.74
CA THR A 3 -84.04 -4.26 -16.60
C THR A 3 -83.21 -4.36 -15.34
N PRO A 4 -83.53 -3.65 -14.30
CA PRO A 4 -82.64 -3.55 -13.11
C PRO A 4 -83.13 -4.52 -12.02
N VAL A 5 -82.25 -4.89 -11.10
CA VAL A 5 -82.69 -5.48 -9.83
C VAL A 5 -81.77 -5.21 -8.68
N ARG A 6 -82.28 -4.45 -7.75
CA ARG A 6 -82.27 -4.56 -6.29
C ARG A 6 -80.92 -4.68 -5.56
N LEU A 7 -80.52 -3.57 -5.05
CA LEU A 7 -79.72 -3.38 -3.83
C LEU A 7 -80.69 -2.98 -2.71
N SER A 8 -80.83 -3.76 -1.70
CA SER A 8 -81.36 -3.36 -0.38
C SER A 8 -81.32 -4.55 0.55
N ALA A 9 -80.31 -4.71 1.36
CA ALA A 9 -80.32 -5.43 2.62
C ALA A 9 -78.93 -5.80 3.21
N LEU A 10 -77.88 -5.01 2.93
CA LEU A 10 -76.54 -5.30 3.51
C LEU A 10 -75.89 -4.10 4.23
N ALA A 11 -76.65 -3.04 4.52
CA ALA A 11 -76.06 -1.84 5.08
C ALA A 11 -76.19 -1.67 6.61
N VAL A 12 -76.80 -2.58 7.33
CA VAL A 12 -77.05 -2.43 8.78
C VAL A 12 -76.16 -3.34 9.65
N THR A 13 -75.61 -4.40 9.10
CA THR A 13 -74.74 -5.33 9.88
C THR A 13 -73.28 -4.96 9.88
N THR A 14 -72.83 -4.07 9.01
CA THR A 14 -71.39 -3.68 8.94
C THR A 14 -71.02 -2.54 9.88
N THR A 15 -71.97 -1.72 10.34
CA THR A 15 -71.72 -0.60 11.24
C THR A 15 -71.55 -0.99 12.72
N VAL A 16 -72.06 -2.11 13.16
CA VAL A 16 -71.96 -2.58 14.56
C VAL A 16 -70.63 -3.34 14.78
N THR A 17 -70.12 -4.02 13.76
CA THR A 17 -68.84 -4.76 13.85
C THR A 17 -67.63 -3.79 13.74
N LEU A 18 -67.75 -2.63 13.13
CA LEU A 18 -66.65 -1.65 13.02
C LEU A 18 -66.48 -0.82 14.31
N ALA A 19 -67.54 -0.66 15.11
CA ALA A 19 -67.47 0.05 16.40
C ALA A 19 -66.90 -0.79 17.55
N LEU A 20 -66.90 -2.13 17.45
CA LEU A 20 -66.28 -3.02 18.47
C LEU A 20 -64.79 -3.27 18.24
N VAL A 21 -64.24 -3.01 17.04
CA VAL A 21 -62.83 -3.19 16.72
C VAL A 21 -61.99 -1.96 17.13
N LEU A 22 -62.63 -0.81 17.36
CA LEU A 22 -61.90 0.43 17.76
C LEU A 22 -61.70 0.61 19.27
N LEU A 23 -62.16 -0.32 20.10
CA LEU A 23 -62.02 -0.21 21.58
C LEU A 23 -60.98 -1.18 22.17
N VAL A 24 -60.24 -1.94 21.38
CA VAL A 24 -59.20 -2.87 21.84
C VAL A 24 -57.76 -2.36 21.47
N GLY A 25 -57.63 -1.13 21.06
CA GLY A 25 -56.39 -0.57 20.52
C GLY A 25 -55.50 0.19 21.52
N CYS A 26 -55.52 -0.12 22.80
CA CYS A 26 -54.55 0.46 23.77
C CYS A 26 -54.10 -0.61 24.75
N THR A 27 -53.57 -1.72 24.25
CA THR A 27 -52.61 -2.50 25.02
C THR A 27 -51.25 -2.16 24.47
N VAL A 28 -50.44 -1.49 25.29
CA VAL A 28 -49.02 -1.31 25.08
C VAL A 28 -48.47 -2.73 24.88
N GLY A 29 -48.11 -3.07 23.64
CA GLY A 29 -47.48 -4.35 23.32
C GLY A 29 -46.19 -4.49 24.12
N PRO A 30 -45.76 -5.71 24.43
CA PRO A 30 -44.52 -5.94 25.16
C PRO A 30 -43.39 -5.24 24.41
N SER A 31 -42.65 -4.41 25.16
CA SER A 31 -41.46 -3.70 24.69
C SER A 31 -40.56 -4.70 23.94
N GLN A 32 -40.30 -4.50 22.67
CA GLN A 32 -39.25 -5.22 21.92
C GLN A 32 -37.85 -4.68 22.24
N ARG A 33 -37.63 -4.17 23.44
CA ARG A 33 -36.27 -4.07 23.95
C ARG A 33 -35.77 -5.50 24.13
N PRO A 34 -34.58 -5.86 23.57
CA PRO A 34 -33.95 -7.12 23.91
C PRO A 34 -33.94 -7.20 25.43
N GLY A 35 -34.49 -8.27 25.99
CA GLY A 35 -34.42 -8.51 27.41
C GLY A 35 -32.96 -8.38 27.82
N LEU A 36 -32.68 -7.62 28.87
CA LEU A 36 -31.41 -7.73 29.56
C LEU A 36 -31.21 -9.23 29.79
N VAL A 37 -30.30 -9.83 29.06
CA VAL A 37 -29.80 -11.14 29.38
C VAL A 37 -29.11 -10.96 30.71
N VAL A 38 -29.85 -11.21 31.79
CA VAL A 38 -29.22 -11.51 33.06
C VAL A 38 -28.39 -12.74 32.75
N ALA A 39 -27.09 -12.56 32.71
CA ALA A 39 -26.15 -13.66 32.56
C ALA A 39 -26.46 -14.65 33.67
N GLY A 40 -27.27 -15.64 33.37
CA GLY A 40 -27.25 -16.87 34.13
C GLY A 40 -25.81 -17.31 34.08
N SER A 41 -25.25 -17.66 35.20
CA SER A 41 -23.89 -18.16 35.34
C SER A 41 -23.66 -19.35 34.43
N VAL A 42 -23.44 -19.07 33.14
CA VAL A 42 -22.66 -19.96 32.29
C VAL A 42 -21.29 -19.97 32.97
N PRO A 43 -20.77 -21.13 33.37
CA PRO A 43 -19.41 -21.19 33.89
C PRO A 43 -18.55 -20.41 32.88
N ALA A 44 -17.91 -19.33 33.32
CA ALA A 44 -16.99 -18.58 32.49
C ALA A 44 -16.06 -19.64 31.90
N GLN A 45 -16.18 -19.88 30.59
CA GLN A 45 -15.18 -20.66 29.90
C GLN A 45 -13.88 -19.97 30.22
N ALA A 46 -13.01 -20.66 30.96
CA ALA A 46 -11.69 -20.13 31.28
C ALA A 46 -11.13 -19.59 29.97
N PRO A 47 -10.59 -18.37 29.95
CA PRO A 47 -9.93 -17.85 28.76
C PRO A 47 -9.01 -18.97 28.27
N PRO A 48 -8.98 -19.25 26.94
CA PRO A 48 -8.12 -20.28 26.42
C PRO A 48 -6.74 -20.06 27.03
N PRO A 49 -6.04 -21.09 27.49
CA PRO A 49 -4.73 -20.95 28.10
C PRO A 49 -3.92 -20.08 27.14
N PRO A 50 -3.18 -19.06 27.64
CA PRO A 50 -2.41 -18.19 26.76
C PRO A 50 -1.60 -19.12 25.88
N THR A 51 -1.87 -19.06 24.56
CA THR A 51 -1.06 -19.73 23.54
C THR A 51 0.37 -19.41 23.92
N LYS A 52 1.21 -20.40 24.12
CA LYS A 52 2.60 -20.23 24.52
C LYS A 52 3.17 -19.15 23.64
N SER A 53 3.30 -17.92 24.18
CA SER A 53 3.96 -16.83 23.49
C SER A 53 5.37 -17.35 23.25
N SER A 54 5.65 -17.74 22.01
CA SER A 54 7.01 -18.12 21.66
C SER A 54 7.83 -16.87 21.87
N ALA A 55 8.79 -16.94 22.80
CA ALA A 55 9.62 -15.79 23.12
C ALA A 55 10.29 -15.28 21.83
N LEU A 56 10.32 -13.97 21.66
CA LEU A 56 11.01 -13.37 20.52
C LEU A 56 12.49 -13.75 20.54
N PRO A 57 13.10 -13.97 19.37
CA PRO A 57 14.53 -14.25 19.30
C PRO A 57 15.35 -13.11 19.92
N PRO A 58 16.52 -13.45 20.52
CA PRO A 58 17.45 -12.43 20.94
C PRO A 58 18.00 -11.67 19.75
N LEU A 59 18.33 -10.39 19.94
CA LEU A 59 19.02 -9.59 18.93
C LEU A 59 20.41 -10.16 18.67
N GLU A 60 20.77 -10.27 17.39
CA GLU A 60 22.07 -10.82 16.98
C GLU A 60 22.99 -9.70 16.49
N ARG A 61 24.29 -9.81 16.86
CA ARG A 61 25.33 -8.95 16.32
C ARG A 61 26.08 -9.72 15.24
N PRO A 62 26.49 -9.07 14.15
CA PRO A 62 27.32 -9.70 13.14
C PRO A 62 28.60 -10.27 13.77
N ALA A 63 28.89 -11.53 13.49
CA ALA A 63 30.14 -12.17 13.99
C ALA A 63 31.36 -11.63 13.25
N GLN A 64 31.32 -11.60 11.93
CA GLN A 64 32.20 -10.89 10.99
C GLN A 64 31.41 -10.66 9.71
N GLY A 65 31.07 -9.41 9.44
CA GLY A 65 30.34 -9.09 8.21
C GLY A 65 31.29 -9.15 7.00
N ALA A 66 30.83 -9.83 5.94
CA ALA A 66 31.55 -9.87 4.67
C ALA A 66 31.34 -8.58 3.82
N ILE A 67 30.43 -7.69 4.26
CA ILE A 67 30.03 -6.50 3.48
C ILE A 67 31.06 -5.39 3.65
N GLY A 68 31.68 -5.00 2.55
CA GLY A 68 32.57 -3.81 2.49
C GLY A 68 31.74 -2.53 2.35
N TRP A 69 31.59 -1.80 3.45
CA TRP A 69 30.88 -0.53 3.49
C TRP A 69 31.78 0.63 3.06
N THR A 70 31.28 1.52 2.23
CA THR A 70 31.94 2.75 1.76
C THR A 70 31.08 3.97 2.06
N ASP A 71 31.70 5.11 2.31
CA ASP A 71 30.97 6.36 2.54
C ASP A 71 30.16 6.74 1.31
N CYS A 72 28.90 7.13 1.51
CA CYS A 72 28.00 7.65 0.48
C CYS A 72 27.11 8.81 1.00
N ASP A 73 27.53 9.52 2.04
CA ASP A 73 26.75 10.56 2.70
C ASP A 73 26.31 11.64 1.72
N THR A 74 27.24 12.20 0.97
CA THR A 74 26.97 13.28 0.02
C THR A 74 25.96 12.87 -1.06
N VAL A 75 26.15 11.69 -1.64
CA VAL A 75 25.27 11.19 -2.71
C VAL A 75 23.87 10.89 -2.18
N THR A 76 23.76 10.31 -0.98
CA THR A 76 22.46 10.02 -0.36
C THR A 76 21.66 11.29 -0.09
N ARG A 77 22.31 12.32 0.49
CA ARG A 77 21.67 13.61 0.74
C ARG A 77 21.26 14.34 -0.54
N GLN A 78 22.09 14.26 -1.58
CA GLN A 78 21.78 14.86 -2.87
C GLN A 78 20.55 14.19 -3.53
N ARG A 79 20.46 12.87 -3.47
CA ARG A 79 19.33 12.12 -4.04
C ARG A 79 18.01 12.36 -3.30
N LEU A 80 18.06 12.67 -2.00
CA LEU A 80 16.87 12.98 -1.19
C LEU A 80 16.50 14.47 -1.20
N SER A 81 17.29 15.34 -1.84
CA SER A 81 16.93 16.76 -1.98
C SER A 81 15.56 16.92 -2.67
N PRO A 82 14.67 17.80 -2.16
CA PRO A 82 14.90 18.84 -1.14
C PRO A 82 14.72 18.42 0.33
N VAL A 83 14.51 17.13 0.63
CA VAL A 83 14.36 16.66 2.01
C VAL A 83 15.66 16.90 2.79
N THR A 84 15.55 17.61 3.92
CA THR A 84 16.70 17.92 4.78
C THR A 84 16.85 16.86 5.86
N LEU A 85 17.85 16.01 5.73
CA LEU A 85 18.19 15.01 6.74
C LEU A 85 19.04 15.60 7.89
N PRO A 86 18.86 15.14 9.13
CA PRO A 86 19.70 15.54 10.26
C PRO A 86 21.19 15.37 9.96
N PRO A 87 22.06 16.36 10.28
CA PRO A 87 23.49 16.28 10.00
C PRO A 87 24.22 15.20 10.82
N THR A 88 23.59 14.71 11.88
CA THR A 88 24.12 13.62 12.73
C THR A 88 23.99 12.24 12.11
N LEU A 89 23.15 12.08 11.08
CA LEU A 89 23.05 10.85 10.32
C LEU A 89 24.22 10.76 9.34
N THR A 90 24.86 9.60 9.29
CA THR A 90 25.90 9.25 8.32
C THR A 90 25.50 8.01 7.54
N PHE A 91 25.82 8.00 6.25
CA PHE A 91 25.39 6.96 5.35
C PHE A 91 26.58 6.22 4.75
N GLN A 92 26.50 4.90 4.76
CA GLN A 92 27.45 4.02 4.11
C GLN A 92 26.73 3.12 3.12
N CYS A 93 27.29 2.93 1.95
CA CYS A 93 26.72 2.09 0.91
C CYS A 93 27.57 0.84 0.66
N ALA A 94 26.91 -0.21 0.16
CA ALA A 94 27.56 -1.43 -0.26
C ALA A 94 26.77 -2.12 -1.37
N ARG A 95 27.40 -3.07 -2.04
CA ARG A 95 26.74 -3.97 -2.99
C ARG A 95 26.93 -5.42 -2.59
N VAL A 96 25.87 -6.18 -2.69
CA VAL A 96 25.84 -7.62 -2.46
C VAL A 96 25.39 -8.31 -3.75
N VAL A 97 26.00 -9.42 -4.08
CA VAL A 97 25.59 -10.22 -5.25
C VAL A 97 24.68 -11.33 -4.78
N SER A 98 23.54 -11.47 -5.44
CA SER A 98 22.55 -12.53 -5.24
C SER A 98 22.33 -13.32 -6.53
N ALA A 99 21.73 -14.49 -6.45
CA ALA A 99 21.35 -15.26 -7.62
C ALA A 99 20.17 -14.58 -8.36
N LEU A 100 20.22 -14.54 -9.67
CA LEU A 100 19.09 -14.12 -10.47
C LEU A 100 17.96 -15.15 -10.41
N ASP A 101 18.32 -16.43 -10.60
CA ASP A 101 17.44 -17.60 -10.49
C ASP A 101 16.11 -17.45 -11.23
N SER A 102 16.20 -17.08 -12.52
CA SER A 102 15.01 -16.97 -13.36
C SER A 102 14.29 -18.32 -13.51
N PRO A 103 12.93 -18.37 -13.53
CA PRO A 103 12.19 -19.60 -13.82
C PRO A 103 12.59 -20.27 -15.16
N SER A 104 12.98 -19.46 -16.15
CA SER A 104 13.44 -19.93 -17.45
C SER A 104 14.90 -20.36 -17.48
N ALA A 105 15.69 -19.99 -16.47
CA ALA A 105 17.12 -20.34 -16.32
C ALA A 105 17.45 -20.53 -14.84
N PRO A 106 16.95 -21.61 -14.17
CA PRO A 106 17.14 -21.83 -12.75
C PRO A 106 18.62 -21.97 -12.37
N GLY A 107 19.04 -21.28 -11.31
CA GLY A 107 20.41 -21.28 -10.83
C GLY A 107 21.40 -20.49 -11.67
N GLU A 108 20.95 -19.82 -12.73
CA GLU A 108 21.80 -19.01 -13.61
C GLU A 108 21.61 -17.51 -13.36
N GLY A 109 22.65 -16.75 -13.70
CA GLY A 109 22.67 -15.30 -13.62
C GLY A 109 22.84 -14.75 -12.22
N LEU A 110 23.17 -13.48 -12.17
CA LEU A 110 23.42 -12.75 -10.93
C LEU A 110 22.68 -11.41 -10.94
N VAL A 111 22.28 -10.94 -9.76
CA VAL A 111 21.76 -9.61 -9.52
C VAL A 111 22.61 -8.91 -8.45
N ARG A 112 22.90 -7.62 -8.67
CA ARG A 112 23.65 -6.81 -7.72
C ARG A 112 22.65 -5.99 -6.90
N LEU A 113 22.63 -6.24 -5.60
CA LEU A 113 21.74 -5.55 -4.66
C LEU A 113 22.47 -4.36 -4.06
N GLN A 114 21.89 -3.18 -4.16
CA GLN A 114 22.39 -1.97 -3.52
C GLN A 114 21.87 -1.92 -2.09
N LEU A 115 22.78 -1.68 -1.14
CA LEU A 115 22.48 -1.51 0.27
C LEU A 115 22.94 -0.14 0.75
N LEU A 116 22.22 0.40 1.74
CA LEU A 116 22.61 1.58 2.50
C LEU A 116 22.52 1.24 3.99
N LYS A 117 23.53 1.67 4.76
CA LYS A 117 23.54 1.56 6.21
C LYS A 117 23.49 2.93 6.84
N VAL A 118 22.57 3.11 7.81
CA VAL A 118 22.44 4.30 8.65
C VAL A 118 22.22 3.93 10.11
N GLY A 119 22.81 4.69 11.03
CA GLY A 119 22.80 4.39 12.46
C GLY A 119 24.09 3.67 12.90
N GLN A 120 24.29 3.62 14.21
CA GLN A 120 25.53 3.10 14.81
C GLN A 120 25.29 1.90 15.73
N GLY A 121 24.03 1.45 15.85
CA GLY A 121 23.69 0.28 16.64
C GLY A 121 24.36 -0.97 16.11
N PRO A 122 24.74 -1.91 17.00
CA PRO A 122 25.48 -3.10 16.61
C PRO A 122 24.62 -4.17 15.92
N THR A 123 23.31 -4.05 15.94
CA THR A 123 22.37 -5.03 15.37
C THR A 123 21.87 -4.55 14.01
N PRO A 124 21.98 -5.32 12.92
CA PRO A 124 21.42 -4.95 11.64
C PRO A 124 19.88 -5.09 11.67
N LEU A 125 19.18 -4.08 11.15
CA LEU A 125 17.73 -4.07 10.94
C LEU A 125 17.47 -3.79 9.47
N LEU A 126 17.09 -4.83 8.73
CA LEU A 126 16.82 -4.71 7.29
C LEU A 126 15.55 -3.91 7.05
N VAL A 127 15.57 -3.05 6.04
CA VAL A 127 14.41 -2.26 5.59
C VAL A 127 14.13 -2.57 4.13
N VAL A 128 12.91 -3.05 3.86
CA VAL A 128 12.41 -3.35 2.50
C VAL A 128 11.18 -2.49 2.24
N ASN A 129 11.18 -1.76 1.14
CA ASN A 129 10.12 -0.80 0.78
C ASN A 129 9.30 -1.26 -0.43
N ASP A 130 8.29 -0.45 -0.78
CA ASP A 130 7.46 -0.61 -1.97
C ASP A 130 8.24 -0.57 -3.29
N LEU A 131 7.60 -1.03 -4.36
CA LEU A 131 8.11 -0.88 -5.72
C LEU A 131 7.94 0.56 -6.23
N ASN A 132 6.78 1.16 -6.01
CA ASN A 132 6.46 2.53 -6.43
C ASN A 132 6.97 3.62 -5.49
N GLY A 133 7.42 3.22 -4.29
CA GLY A 133 7.99 4.14 -3.30
C GLY A 133 9.42 4.55 -3.61
N LEU A 134 10.06 5.21 -2.66
CA LEU A 134 11.50 5.43 -2.69
C LEU A 134 12.23 4.08 -2.76
N PRO A 135 13.37 3.99 -3.48
CA PRO A 135 14.26 2.85 -3.33
C PRO A 135 14.53 2.56 -1.85
N GLY A 136 14.62 1.29 -1.48
CA GLY A 136 14.74 0.90 -0.06
C GLY A 136 15.93 1.53 0.66
N THR A 137 17.01 1.83 -0.06
CA THR A 137 18.17 2.57 0.47
C THR A 137 17.80 4.00 0.90
N LEU A 138 17.05 4.73 0.07
CA LEU A 138 16.62 6.09 0.36
C LEU A 138 15.51 6.13 1.41
N TYR A 139 14.58 5.19 1.33
CA TYR A 139 13.53 5.05 2.35
C TYR A 139 14.12 4.79 3.74
N ALA A 140 15.14 3.93 3.87
CA ALA A 140 15.80 3.70 5.15
C ALA A 140 16.49 4.97 5.68
N ALA A 141 17.02 5.83 4.82
CA ALA A 141 17.61 7.10 5.22
C ALA A 141 16.55 8.09 5.74
N GLU A 142 15.40 8.18 5.09
CA GLU A 142 14.26 9.00 5.57
C GLU A 142 13.66 8.44 6.86
N LEU A 143 13.42 7.14 6.92
CA LEU A 143 12.90 6.47 8.11
C LEU A 143 13.80 6.70 9.33
N ALA A 144 15.13 6.66 9.14
CA ALA A 144 16.09 6.94 10.20
C ALA A 144 15.94 8.36 10.78
N ALA A 145 15.52 9.33 9.98
CA ALA A 145 15.28 10.70 10.44
C ALA A 145 13.95 10.83 11.25
N GLN A 146 13.01 9.94 11.04
CA GLN A 146 11.69 9.93 11.68
C GLN A 146 11.64 9.08 12.96
N LEU A 147 12.55 8.09 13.08
CA LEU A 147 12.54 7.18 14.21
C LEU A 147 13.17 7.78 15.47
N PRO A 148 12.67 7.43 16.67
CA PRO A 148 13.30 7.80 17.93
C PRO A 148 14.78 7.36 18.00
N PRO A 149 15.67 8.15 18.64
CA PRO A 149 17.10 7.83 18.73
C PRO A 149 17.42 6.44 19.28
N ALA A 150 16.55 5.86 20.10
CA ALA A 150 16.71 4.51 20.67
C ALA A 150 16.80 3.43 19.58
N PHE A 151 16.14 3.63 18.42
CA PHE A 151 16.28 2.73 17.28
C PHE A 151 17.72 2.74 16.75
N LEU A 152 18.27 3.92 16.45
CA LEU A 152 19.59 4.06 15.84
C LEU A 152 20.74 3.75 16.81
N ASN A 153 20.49 3.82 18.11
CA ASN A 153 21.44 3.38 19.14
C ASN A 153 21.49 1.83 19.26
N THR A 154 20.38 1.16 18.95
CA THR A 154 20.27 -0.30 19.02
C THR A 154 20.58 -0.94 17.67
N PHE A 155 20.11 -0.34 16.58
CA PHE A 155 20.21 -0.87 15.24
C PHE A 155 21.03 0.02 14.32
N SER A 156 21.70 -0.64 13.36
CA SER A 156 22.03 -0.05 12.08
C SER A 156 20.92 -0.45 11.11
N LEU A 157 20.15 0.54 10.59
CA LEU A 157 19.17 0.27 9.54
C LEU A 157 19.92 -0.05 8.24
N ILE A 158 19.54 -1.14 7.60
CA ILE A 158 20.10 -1.59 6.33
C ILE A 158 18.99 -1.48 5.28
N GLY A 159 18.95 -0.39 4.55
CA GLY A 159 18.05 -0.24 3.41
C GLY A 159 18.51 -1.09 2.25
N MET A 160 17.60 -1.85 1.65
CA MET A 160 17.86 -2.68 0.48
C MET A 160 16.97 -2.22 -0.68
N ASP A 161 17.58 -1.81 -1.80
CA ASP A 161 16.83 -1.67 -3.03
C ASP A 161 16.44 -3.06 -3.53
N ARG A 162 15.16 -3.27 -3.81
CA ARG A 162 14.68 -4.53 -4.39
C ARG A 162 15.29 -4.73 -5.77
N ARG A 163 15.44 -5.99 -6.19
CA ARG A 163 15.92 -6.29 -7.56
C ARG A 163 15.11 -5.54 -8.60
N GLY A 164 15.78 -4.88 -9.53
CA GLY A 164 15.17 -4.05 -10.57
C GLY A 164 14.86 -2.63 -10.15
N THR A 165 15.07 -2.23 -8.88
CA THR A 165 14.83 -0.86 -8.40
C THR A 165 16.10 -0.15 -7.98
N GLY A 166 16.07 1.16 -7.89
CA GLY A 166 17.15 2.00 -7.37
C GLY A 166 18.52 1.65 -7.96
N GLY A 167 19.47 1.24 -7.10
CA GLY A 167 20.80 0.79 -7.51
C GLY A 167 20.94 -0.73 -7.70
N SER A 168 19.85 -1.51 -7.57
CA SER A 168 19.84 -2.97 -7.66
C SER A 168 19.53 -3.46 -9.07
N ASP A 169 20.48 -3.26 -10.00
CA ASP A 169 20.33 -3.57 -11.42
C ASP A 169 18.98 -3.05 -11.99
N PRO A 170 18.79 -1.72 -12.00
CA PRO A 170 17.50 -1.10 -12.25
C PRO A 170 16.88 -1.49 -13.60
N VAL A 171 15.56 -1.51 -13.62
CA VAL A 171 14.79 -1.73 -14.85
C VAL A 171 14.59 -0.41 -15.57
N HIS A 172 14.95 -0.41 -16.86
CA HIS A 172 14.70 0.66 -17.81
C HIS A 172 14.21 0.02 -19.09
N CYS A 173 12.93 -0.22 -19.21
CA CYS A 173 12.41 -0.99 -20.35
C CYS A 173 11.15 -0.39 -20.97
N VAL A 174 10.36 0.37 -20.23
CA VAL A 174 9.18 1.01 -20.79
C VAL A 174 9.61 2.27 -21.57
N PRO A 175 9.20 2.46 -22.83
CA PRO A 175 9.43 3.71 -23.54
C PRO A 175 8.81 4.93 -22.82
N ALA A 176 9.46 6.08 -22.89
CA ALA A 176 8.99 7.28 -22.20
C ALA A 176 7.57 7.68 -22.59
N ALA A 177 7.25 7.62 -23.89
CA ALA A 177 5.92 7.95 -24.38
C ALA A 177 4.83 7.01 -23.82
N ASP A 178 5.14 5.72 -23.63
CA ASP A 178 4.18 4.76 -23.09
C ASP A 178 3.99 4.97 -21.58
N ARG A 179 5.06 5.35 -20.83
CA ARG A 179 4.93 5.74 -19.42
C ARG A 179 4.01 6.94 -19.26
N GLU A 180 4.24 7.98 -20.06
CA GLU A 180 3.41 9.18 -20.06
C GLU A 180 1.96 8.81 -20.42
N GLN A 181 1.74 8.05 -21.51
CA GLN A 181 0.40 7.64 -21.93
C GLN A 181 -0.34 6.83 -20.87
N ILE A 182 0.34 5.94 -20.13
CA ILE A 182 -0.25 5.15 -19.04
C ILE A 182 -0.72 6.06 -17.91
N VAL A 183 0.10 7.04 -17.52
CA VAL A 183 -0.21 7.95 -16.41
C VAL A 183 -1.22 9.02 -16.80
N ASP A 184 -1.18 9.49 -18.04
CA ASP A 184 -2.02 10.55 -18.57
C ASP A 184 -3.43 10.09 -18.96
N TYR A 185 -3.65 8.77 -18.99
CA TYR A 185 -4.93 8.22 -19.47
C TYR A 185 -6.11 8.70 -18.64
N ASP A 186 -7.18 9.18 -19.31
CA ASP A 186 -8.37 9.68 -18.63
C ASP A 186 -9.08 8.54 -17.87
N PRO A 187 -9.20 8.62 -16.53
CA PRO A 187 -9.86 7.59 -15.72
C PRO A 187 -11.37 7.43 -15.98
N THR A 188 -11.96 8.32 -16.78
CA THR A 188 -13.39 8.26 -17.16
C THR A 188 -13.60 7.70 -18.56
N ASP A 189 -12.54 7.55 -19.36
CA ASP A 189 -12.62 6.99 -20.69
C ASP A 189 -12.75 5.47 -20.65
N THR A 190 -13.81 4.96 -21.25
CA THR A 190 -14.10 3.52 -21.34
C THR A 190 -13.61 2.89 -22.66
N ASP A 191 -13.14 3.68 -23.62
CA ASP A 191 -12.37 3.18 -24.76
C ASP A 191 -10.92 2.96 -24.35
N LEU A 192 -10.59 1.78 -23.89
CA LEU A 192 -9.29 1.43 -23.37
C LEU A 192 -8.24 1.07 -24.45
N THR A 193 -8.52 1.36 -25.72
CA THR A 193 -7.64 0.97 -26.84
C THR A 193 -6.25 1.59 -26.72
N GLY A 194 -6.18 2.89 -26.38
CA GLY A 194 -4.90 3.59 -26.20
C GLY A 194 -4.10 3.05 -25.01
N LEU A 195 -4.75 2.84 -23.86
CA LEU A 195 -4.12 2.28 -22.67
C LEU A 195 -3.62 0.85 -22.90
N LEU A 196 -4.41 0.04 -23.61
CA LEU A 196 -3.99 -1.32 -23.99
C LEU A 196 -2.79 -1.29 -24.92
N GLY A 197 -2.74 -0.36 -25.89
CA GLY A 197 -1.61 -0.17 -26.79
C GLY A 197 -0.33 0.14 -26.02
N ALA A 198 -0.33 1.16 -25.17
CA ALA A 198 0.82 1.52 -24.33
C ALA A 198 1.25 0.38 -23.40
N SER A 199 0.29 -0.36 -22.82
CA SER A 199 0.58 -1.52 -21.96
C SER A 199 1.20 -2.67 -22.73
N LEU A 200 0.77 -2.89 -23.99
CA LEU A 200 1.32 -3.92 -24.88
C LEU A 200 2.77 -3.57 -25.27
N ASP A 201 3.01 -2.33 -25.67
CA ASP A 201 4.34 -1.86 -26.05
C ASP A 201 5.29 -1.92 -24.85
N ALA A 202 4.86 -1.47 -23.67
CA ALA A 202 5.60 -1.59 -22.43
C ALA A 202 5.99 -3.05 -22.11
N SER A 203 5.03 -3.97 -22.21
CA SER A 203 5.29 -5.40 -21.97
C SER A 203 6.30 -5.98 -22.96
N GLN A 204 6.11 -5.72 -24.25
CA GLN A 204 7.00 -6.23 -25.30
C GLN A 204 8.42 -5.69 -25.16
N GLN A 205 8.58 -4.39 -24.92
CA GLN A 205 9.88 -3.77 -24.76
C GLN A 205 10.59 -4.27 -23.49
N CYS A 206 9.85 -4.45 -22.39
CA CYS A 206 10.43 -5.01 -21.17
C CYS A 206 10.86 -6.46 -21.33
N ILE A 207 10.08 -7.31 -21.99
CA ILE A 207 10.47 -8.70 -22.28
C ILE A 207 11.73 -8.73 -23.16
N LEU A 208 11.81 -7.90 -24.19
CA LEU A 208 12.97 -7.84 -25.08
C LEU A 208 14.23 -7.30 -24.38
N ALA A 209 14.09 -6.26 -23.56
CA ALA A 209 15.21 -5.62 -22.87
C ALA A 209 15.75 -6.44 -21.70
N LEU A 210 14.89 -7.16 -21.01
CA LEU A 210 15.24 -7.90 -19.80
C LEU A 210 15.53 -9.37 -20.04
N ASP A 211 15.02 -9.93 -21.14
CA ASP A 211 15.19 -11.35 -21.50
C ASP A 211 14.86 -12.27 -20.31
N THR A 212 15.75 -13.18 -19.95
CA THR A 212 15.58 -14.10 -18.81
C THR A 212 15.41 -13.38 -17.46
N ARG A 213 15.91 -12.14 -17.34
CA ARG A 213 15.73 -11.31 -16.13
C ARG A 213 14.27 -10.93 -15.87
N SER A 214 13.45 -10.80 -16.94
CA SER A 214 12.06 -10.35 -16.82
C SER A 214 11.29 -11.21 -15.81
N ALA A 215 11.33 -12.53 -15.97
CA ALA A 215 10.61 -13.47 -15.10
C ALA A 215 11.26 -13.64 -13.70
N ALA A 216 12.44 -13.06 -13.47
CA ALA A 216 13.14 -13.11 -12.20
C ALA A 216 12.86 -11.91 -11.28
N LEU A 217 12.09 -10.93 -11.76
CA LEU A 217 11.71 -9.73 -10.99
C LEU A 217 10.38 -10.00 -10.28
N ASP A 218 10.42 -10.68 -9.14
CA ASP A 218 9.25 -11.05 -8.36
C ASP A 218 9.50 -11.00 -6.84
N THR A 219 8.44 -11.11 -6.08
CA THR A 219 8.49 -11.11 -4.62
C THR A 219 9.17 -12.36 -4.05
N GLN A 220 9.03 -13.54 -4.68
CA GLN A 220 9.62 -14.79 -4.16
C GLN A 220 11.15 -14.73 -4.21
N ARG A 221 11.72 -14.24 -5.32
CA ARG A 221 13.16 -14.09 -5.50
C ARG A 221 13.72 -12.92 -4.70
N THR A 222 12.92 -11.86 -4.51
CA THR A 222 13.29 -10.79 -3.57
C THR A 222 13.37 -11.30 -2.12
N ALA A 223 12.54 -12.27 -1.73
CA ALA A 223 12.67 -12.94 -0.42
C ALA A 223 13.96 -13.76 -0.31
N GLU A 224 14.45 -14.35 -1.40
CA GLU A 224 15.78 -15.00 -1.41
C GLU A 224 16.91 -13.99 -1.29
N ASP A 225 16.76 -12.80 -1.89
CA ASP A 225 17.71 -11.70 -1.71
C ASP A 225 17.84 -11.30 -0.24
N VAL A 226 16.72 -11.29 0.50
CA VAL A 226 16.74 -11.04 1.95
C VAL A 226 17.60 -12.08 2.66
N ASP A 227 17.50 -13.38 2.32
CA ASP A 227 18.35 -14.41 2.93
C ASP A 227 19.82 -14.26 2.53
N THR A 228 20.10 -13.89 1.30
CA THR A 228 21.46 -13.59 0.83
C THR A 228 22.06 -12.42 1.63
N VAL A 229 21.31 -11.33 1.83
CA VAL A 229 21.75 -10.19 2.64
C VAL A 229 21.97 -10.61 4.10
N ARG A 230 21.07 -11.41 4.68
CA ARG A 230 21.24 -11.98 6.03
C ARG A 230 22.57 -12.74 6.16
N GLN A 231 22.88 -13.62 5.20
CA GLN A 231 24.12 -14.39 5.19
C GLN A 231 25.34 -13.48 5.10
N GLN A 232 25.32 -12.48 4.24
CA GLN A 232 26.41 -11.51 4.07
C GLN A 232 26.59 -10.60 5.29
N LEU A 233 25.51 -10.32 6.02
CA LEU A 233 25.56 -9.63 7.31
C LEU A 233 26.12 -10.50 8.42
N GLY A 234 26.22 -11.82 8.24
CA GLY A 234 26.79 -12.76 9.22
C GLY A 234 25.88 -13.00 10.43
N VAL A 235 24.56 -12.93 10.27
CA VAL A 235 23.56 -13.21 11.31
C VAL A 235 22.77 -14.48 10.98
N ARG A 236 22.38 -15.23 12.01
CA ARG A 236 21.55 -16.44 11.83
C ARG A 236 20.12 -16.08 11.53
N ARG A 237 19.63 -15.00 12.13
CA ARG A 237 18.27 -14.49 11.96
C ARG A 237 18.35 -13.01 11.63
N ILE A 238 17.48 -12.57 10.71
CA ILE A 238 17.40 -11.16 10.32
C ILE A 238 16.23 -10.48 11.03
N ASP A 239 16.52 -9.36 11.69
CA ASP A 239 15.51 -8.42 12.14
C ASP A 239 15.16 -7.51 10.97
N ALA A 240 13.86 -7.24 10.73
CA ALA A 240 13.46 -6.51 9.54
C ALA A 240 12.21 -5.64 9.73
N ILE A 241 12.12 -4.59 8.92
CA ILE A 241 10.95 -3.77 8.68
C ILE A 241 10.58 -3.89 7.21
N GLY A 242 9.35 -4.31 6.92
CA GLY A 242 8.75 -4.23 5.60
C GLY A 242 7.73 -3.11 5.58
N HIS A 243 7.84 -2.20 4.61
CA HIS A 243 6.88 -1.14 4.39
C HIS A 243 6.09 -1.41 3.11
N GLY A 244 4.76 -1.29 3.19
CA GLY A 244 3.88 -1.53 2.06
C GLY A 244 4.09 -2.92 1.44
N GLU A 245 4.41 -2.99 0.15
CA GLU A 245 4.73 -4.25 -0.53
C GLU A 245 6.02 -4.90 -0.04
N GLY A 246 6.92 -4.15 0.61
CA GLY A 246 8.04 -4.73 1.33
C GLY A 246 7.58 -5.70 2.43
N SER A 247 6.39 -5.48 3.00
CA SER A 247 5.76 -6.43 3.92
C SER A 247 5.41 -7.76 3.24
N ARG A 248 4.99 -7.73 1.96
CA ARG A 248 4.75 -8.94 1.17
C ARG A 248 6.04 -9.76 0.97
N VAL A 249 7.15 -9.08 0.68
CA VAL A 249 8.46 -9.73 0.60
C VAL A 249 8.81 -10.43 1.90
N LEU A 250 8.63 -9.75 3.03
CA LEU A 250 8.97 -10.31 4.34
C LEU A 250 8.01 -11.42 4.79
N THR A 251 6.74 -11.40 4.39
CA THR A 251 5.83 -12.53 4.63
C THR A 251 6.21 -13.76 3.80
N ALA A 252 6.59 -13.57 2.53
CA ALA A 252 7.13 -14.64 1.69
C ALA A 252 8.44 -15.19 2.27
N TYR A 253 9.30 -14.33 2.79
CA TYR A 253 10.52 -14.72 3.49
C TYR A 253 10.24 -15.55 4.75
N ALA A 254 9.29 -15.11 5.57
CA ALA A 254 8.92 -15.83 6.80
C ALA A 254 8.30 -17.20 6.51
N ASP A 255 7.57 -17.34 5.42
CA ASP A 255 7.01 -18.63 4.99
C ASP A 255 8.10 -19.59 4.50
N ARG A 256 9.05 -19.09 3.72
CA ARG A 256 10.13 -19.90 3.12
C ARG A 256 11.28 -20.19 4.09
N PHE A 257 11.63 -19.24 4.95
CA PHE A 257 12.78 -19.31 5.85
C PHE A 257 12.41 -19.04 7.33
N PRO A 258 11.42 -19.74 7.90
CA PRO A 258 10.91 -19.42 9.25
C PRO A 258 11.99 -19.49 10.34
N GLY A 259 13.01 -20.34 10.18
CA GLY A 259 14.15 -20.45 11.09
C GLY A 259 15.12 -19.26 11.04
N HIS A 260 15.06 -18.44 9.99
CA HIS A 260 15.93 -17.27 9.78
C HIS A 260 15.24 -15.94 10.18
N VAL A 261 13.97 -15.99 10.57
CA VAL A 261 13.23 -14.80 11.01
C VAL A 261 13.66 -14.39 12.40
N GLY A 262 14.06 -13.13 12.55
CA GLY A 262 14.32 -12.44 13.80
C GLY A 262 13.07 -11.71 14.33
N ARG A 263 13.20 -10.44 14.73
CA ARG A 263 12.09 -9.56 15.07
C ARG A 263 11.66 -8.81 13.83
N MET A 264 10.41 -9.00 13.41
CA MET A 264 9.93 -8.49 12.13
C MET A 264 8.69 -7.61 12.32
N VAL A 265 8.72 -6.40 11.73
CA VAL A 265 7.61 -5.46 11.68
C VAL A 265 7.16 -5.32 10.22
N LEU A 266 5.86 -5.46 9.98
CA LEU A 266 5.22 -5.26 8.69
C LEU A 266 4.34 -4.03 8.79
N ASP A 267 4.78 -2.92 8.20
CA ASP A 267 4.10 -1.63 8.26
C ASP A 267 3.30 -1.38 6.97
N GLY A 268 2.01 -1.62 7.05
CA GLY A 268 1.14 -1.67 5.88
C GLY A 268 1.39 -2.95 5.06
N SER A 269 0.47 -3.89 5.06
CA SER A 269 0.62 -5.14 4.31
C SER A 269 -0.51 -5.31 3.30
N PRO A 270 -0.20 -5.61 2.03
CA PRO A 270 -1.23 -5.99 1.07
C PRO A 270 -2.02 -7.21 1.53
N ASP A 271 -3.30 -7.28 1.17
CA ASP A 271 -4.15 -8.44 1.50
C ASP A 271 -3.72 -9.66 0.67
N PRO A 272 -3.23 -10.74 1.29
CA PRO A 272 -2.78 -11.93 0.57
C PRO A 272 -3.93 -12.83 0.11
N THR A 273 -5.18 -12.49 0.42
CA THR A 273 -6.36 -13.31 0.12
C THR A 273 -7.13 -12.83 -1.10
N LEU A 274 -6.90 -11.59 -1.53
CA LEU A 274 -7.60 -10.96 -2.65
C LEU A 274 -6.89 -11.24 -3.98
N ASP A 275 -7.68 -11.32 -5.04
CA ASP A 275 -7.23 -11.23 -6.43
C ASP A 275 -6.91 -9.76 -6.81
N ALA A 276 -6.41 -9.53 -8.03
CA ALA A 276 -6.05 -8.20 -8.52
C ALA A 276 -7.24 -7.23 -8.46
N THR A 277 -8.44 -7.68 -8.82
CA THR A 277 -9.66 -6.86 -8.77
C THR A 277 -10.04 -6.49 -7.35
N GLY A 278 -9.94 -7.43 -6.42
CA GLY A 278 -10.19 -7.19 -5.00
C GLY A 278 -9.20 -6.21 -4.38
N VAL A 279 -7.91 -6.32 -4.71
CA VAL A 279 -6.86 -5.38 -4.28
C VAL A 279 -7.13 -3.98 -4.82
N ALA A 280 -7.37 -3.83 -6.13
CA ALA A 280 -7.66 -2.54 -6.75
C ALA A 280 -8.92 -1.89 -6.15
N LYS A 281 -9.97 -2.69 -5.89
CA LYS A 281 -11.20 -2.20 -5.24
C LYS A 281 -10.95 -1.71 -3.81
N ALA A 282 -10.18 -2.44 -3.02
CA ALA A 282 -9.83 -2.04 -1.66
C ALA A 282 -9.01 -0.75 -1.67
N ARG A 283 -8.07 -0.61 -2.61
CA ARG A 283 -7.30 0.63 -2.80
C ARG A 283 -8.19 1.81 -3.20
N ALA A 284 -9.16 1.60 -4.10
CA ALA A 284 -10.12 2.66 -4.49
C ALA A 284 -10.90 3.16 -3.27
N ALA A 285 -11.45 2.27 -2.47
CA ALA A 285 -12.17 2.63 -1.25
C ALA A 285 -11.27 3.36 -0.23
N ALA A 286 -10.03 2.93 -0.07
CA ALA A 286 -9.09 3.54 0.86
C ALA A 286 -8.62 4.92 0.35
N ALA A 287 -8.39 5.09 -0.94
CA ALA A 287 -8.04 6.38 -1.54
C ALA A 287 -9.15 7.42 -1.35
N GLU A 288 -10.42 7.06 -1.57
CA GLU A 288 -11.57 7.93 -1.28
C GLU A 288 -11.61 8.34 0.20
N ALA A 289 -11.44 7.37 1.11
CA ALA A 289 -11.43 7.65 2.55
C ALA A 289 -10.24 8.53 2.95
N THR A 290 -9.06 8.31 2.35
CA THR A 290 -7.88 9.13 2.61
C THR A 290 -8.05 10.55 2.07
N PHE A 291 -8.66 10.72 0.89
CA PHE A 291 -8.97 12.05 0.36
C PHE A 291 -9.97 12.80 1.26
N THR A 292 -10.98 12.12 1.78
CA THR A 292 -11.90 12.70 2.76
C THR A 292 -11.17 13.15 4.03
N ALA A 293 -10.23 12.36 4.52
CA ALA A 293 -9.41 12.73 5.68
C ALA A 293 -8.48 13.92 5.36
N PHE A 294 -7.86 13.95 4.19
CA PHE A 294 -7.06 15.07 3.69
C PHE A 294 -7.87 16.36 3.59
N ALA A 295 -9.09 16.31 3.01
CA ALA A 295 -9.98 17.45 2.90
C ALA A 295 -10.35 18.01 4.28
N SER A 296 -10.67 17.14 5.24
CA SER A 296 -10.95 17.50 6.63
C SER A 296 -9.74 18.11 7.33
N ASP A 297 -8.55 17.53 7.15
CA ASP A 297 -7.29 18.07 7.69
C ASP A 297 -7.00 19.48 7.13
N CYS A 298 -7.14 19.66 5.82
CA CYS A 298 -6.97 20.96 5.17
C CYS A 298 -7.90 22.01 5.79
N GLN A 299 -9.19 21.71 5.92
CA GLN A 299 -10.19 22.61 6.49
C GLN A 299 -9.89 22.94 7.97
N SER A 300 -9.38 21.97 8.74
CA SER A 300 -9.08 22.15 10.16
C SER A 300 -7.93 23.14 10.42
N ARG A 301 -7.05 23.35 9.44
CA ARG A 301 -5.90 24.28 9.52
C ARG A 301 -6.29 25.77 9.38
N GLY A 302 -7.57 26.10 9.15
CA GLY A 302 -8.12 27.45 9.16
C GLY A 302 -7.81 28.31 7.92
N ALA A 303 -6.91 27.87 7.02
CA ALA A 303 -6.56 28.52 5.77
C ALA A 303 -6.32 27.49 4.67
N CYS A 304 -7.33 26.64 4.42
CA CYS A 304 -7.24 25.62 3.38
C CYS A 304 -7.16 26.28 2.00
N PRO A 305 -6.11 26.05 1.20
CA PRO A 305 -5.98 26.59 -0.15
C PRO A 305 -7.11 26.16 -1.08
N LEU A 306 -7.77 25.02 -0.79
CA LEU A 306 -8.89 24.49 -1.56
C LEU A 306 -10.23 25.12 -1.17
N GLY A 307 -10.24 26.06 -0.23
CA GLY A 307 -11.46 26.72 0.23
C GLY A 307 -12.36 25.84 1.10
N GLY A 308 -13.65 26.17 1.13
CA GLY A 308 -14.64 25.48 1.97
C GLY A 308 -15.15 24.15 1.41
N ALA A 309 -14.78 23.76 0.18
CA ALA A 309 -15.26 22.57 -0.50
C ALA A 309 -14.13 21.90 -1.31
N PRO A 310 -13.14 21.26 -0.66
CA PRO A 310 -11.99 20.64 -1.31
C PRO A 310 -12.39 19.62 -2.39
N ASP A 311 -13.42 18.79 -2.13
CA ASP A 311 -13.95 17.83 -3.11
C ASP A 311 -14.37 18.52 -4.40
N SER A 312 -15.20 19.56 -4.30
CA SER A 312 -15.67 20.32 -5.47
C SER A 312 -14.52 21.01 -6.22
N THR A 313 -13.49 21.48 -5.50
CA THR A 313 -12.32 22.11 -6.14
C THR A 313 -11.55 21.10 -6.98
N LEU A 314 -11.33 19.88 -6.47
CA LEU A 314 -10.69 18.82 -7.22
C LEU A 314 -11.55 18.37 -8.40
N GLU A 315 -12.85 18.14 -8.21
CA GLU A 315 -13.78 17.77 -9.29
C GLU A 315 -13.79 18.80 -10.43
N GLN A 316 -13.77 20.09 -10.09
CA GLN A 316 -13.72 21.17 -11.09
C GLN A 316 -12.37 21.16 -11.85
N LEU A 317 -11.25 20.99 -11.15
CA LEU A 317 -9.95 20.84 -11.79
C LEU A 317 -9.94 19.66 -12.76
N LEU A 318 -10.39 18.48 -12.33
CA LEU A 318 -10.45 17.29 -13.18
C LEU A 318 -11.34 17.49 -14.41
N ALA A 319 -12.48 18.18 -14.25
CA ALA A 319 -13.37 18.51 -15.36
C ALA A 319 -12.73 19.52 -16.34
N GLN A 320 -11.98 20.50 -15.86
CA GLN A 320 -11.23 21.45 -16.69
C GLN A 320 -10.14 20.73 -17.49
N LEU A 321 -9.33 19.91 -16.83
CA LEU A 321 -8.22 19.18 -17.45
C LEU A 321 -8.69 18.19 -18.52
N ARG A 322 -9.88 17.60 -18.35
CA ARG A 322 -10.48 16.71 -19.36
C ARG A 322 -10.78 17.42 -20.66
N THR A 323 -11.20 18.68 -20.59
CA THR A 323 -11.54 19.46 -21.79
C THR A 323 -10.33 20.20 -22.36
N ARG A 324 -9.39 20.57 -21.50
CA ARG A 324 -8.21 21.36 -21.85
C ARG A 324 -7.05 21.00 -20.90
N PRO A 325 -6.22 19.99 -21.26
CA PRO A 325 -5.00 19.71 -20.54
C PRO A 325 -4.10 20.96 -20.43
N GLU A 326 -3.42 21.12 -19.33
CA GLU A 326 -2.57 22.29 -19.06
C GLU A 326 -1.14 22.03 -19.51
N PRO A 327 -0.55 22.86 -20.39
CA PRO A 327 0.83 22.68 -20.83
C PRO A 327 1.81 22.96 -19.67
N LEU A 328 2.83 22.11 -19.54
CA LEU A 328 3.91 22.24 -18.57
C LEU A 328 5.17 22.84 -19.23
N ALA A 329 6.04 23.42 -18.43
CA ALA A 329 7.26 24.11 -18.92
C ALA A 329 8.28 23.14 -19.57
N ASP A 330 8.25 21.87 -19.23
CA ASP A 330 9.10 20.81 -19.78
C ASP A 330 8.59 20.24 -21.13
N GLY A 331 7.47 20.75 -21.61
CA GLY A 331 6.81 20.29 -22.84
C GLY A 331 5.75 19.20 -22.63
N GLY A 332 5.60 18.68 -21.40
CA GLY A 332 4.52 17.78 -21.01
C GLY A 332 3.19 18.49 -20.81
N GLN A 333 2.21 17.78 -20.35
CA GLN A 333 0.88 18.30 -20.03
C GLN A 333 0.38 17.74 -18.70
N LEU A 334 -0.26 18.57 -17.89
CA LEU A 334 -1.08 18.07 -16.79
C LEU A 334 -2.45 17.68 -17.37
N THR A 335 -2.69 16.39 -17.46
CA THR A 335 -3.97 15.82 -17.88
C THR A 335 -4.85 15.48 -16.67
N ASN A 336 -6.08 15.07 -16.91
CA ASN A 336 -6.97 14.54 -15.87
C ASN A 336 -6.36 13.28 -15.19
N GLY A 337 -5.77 12.36 -16.00
CA GLY A 337 -5.09 11.17 -15.49
C GLY A 337 -3.87 11.51 -14.63
N THR A 338 -2.99 12.38 -15.14
CA THR A 338 -1.80 12.87 -14.41
C THR A 338 -2.18 13.50 -13.08
N ALA A 339 -3.19 14.38 -13.08
CA ALA A 339 -3.64 15.08 -11.87
C ALA A 339 -4.16 14.10 -10.81
N LEU A 340 -4.95 13.10 -11.23
CA LEU A 340 -5.51 12.13 -10.27
C LEU A 340 -4.44 11.15 -9.73
N ASN A 341 -3.49 10.72 -10.56
CA ASN A 341 -2.31 9.98 -10.13
C ASN A 341 -1.46 10.80 -9.14
N ALA A 342 -1.27 12.10 -9.41
CA ALA A 342 -0.54 13.01 -8.54
C ALA A 342 -1.22 13.18 -7.17
N VAL A 343 -2.55 13.33 -7.16
CA VAL A 343 -3.32 13.37 -5.90
C VAL A 343 -3.16 12.07 -5.13
N LEU A 344 -3.30 10.92 -5.79
CA LEU A 344 -3.14 9.61 -5.14
C LEU A 344 -1.73 9.44 -4.53
N ALA A 345 -0.69 9.87 -5.25
CA ALA A 345 0.69 9.85 -4.75
C ALA A 345 0.88 10.76 -3.53
N GLY A 346 0.39 12.00 -3.60
CA GLY A 346 0.50 12.96 -2.49
C GLY A 346 -0.34 12.61 -1.26
N LEU A 347 -1.37 11.79 -1.40
CA LEU A 347 -2.16 11.28 -0.27
C LEU A 347 -1.39 10.25 0.58
N ALA A 348 -0.37 9.60 0.03
CA ALA A 348 0.38 8.57 0.71
C ALA A 348 1.17 9.12 1.91
N ASP A 349 1.81 10.27 1.79
CA ASP A 349 2.53 10.89 2.90
C ASP A 349 1.73 12.07 3.49
N ARG A 350 1.35 11.93 4.77
CA ARG A 350 0.60 12.98 5.47
C ARG A 350 1.41 14.28 5.60
N SER A 351 2.73 14.23 5.61
CA SER A 351 3.59 15.42 5.65
C SER A 351 3.49 16.26 4.38
N ASP A 352 3.14 15.63 3.26
CA ASP A 352 2.97 16.29 1.97
C ASP A 352 1.59 16.94 1.78
N TRP A 353 0.62 16.67 2.65
CA TRP A 353 -0.74 17.18 2.51
C TRP A 353 -0.86 18.70 2.38
N PRO A 354 -0.09 19.54 3.11
CA PRO A 354 -0.11 20.98 2.90
C PRO A 354 0.38 21.39 1.50
N ALA A 355 1.43 20.73 1.00
CA ALA A 355 1.98 20.97 -0.34
C ALA A 355 0.98 20.48 -1.41
N LEU A 356 0.39 19.31 -1.23
CA LEU A 356 -0.64 18.77 -2.12
C LEU A 356 -1.85 19.71 -2.23
N ALA A 357 -2.35 20.25 -1.10
CA ALA A 357 -3.45 21.18 -1.12
C ALA A 357 -3.11 22.47 -1.90
N THR A 358 -1.90 22.98 -1.74
CA THR A 358 -1.40 24.14 -2.49
C THR A 358 -1.27 23.82 -3.97
N ALA A 359 -0.70 22.66 -4.32
CA ALA A 359 -0.51 22.22 -5.70
C ALA A 359 -1.84 22.05 -6.45
N ILE A 360 -2.85 21.43 -5.81
CA ILE A 360 -4.21 21.32 -6.38
C ILE A 360 -4.82 22.71 -6.61
N ALA A 361 -4.71 23.63 -5.64
CA ALA A 361 -5.27 24.98 -5.76
C ALA A 361 -4.58 25.78 -6.87
N ARG A 362 -3.27 25.65 -7.03
CA ARG A 362 -2.51 26.30 -8.12
C ARG A 362 -2.89 25.73 -9.49
N ALA A 363 -2.98 24.40 -9.61
CA ALA A 363 -3.42 23.75 -10.83
C ALA A 363 -4.85 24.18 -11.23
N HIS A 364 -5.76 24.31 -10.25
CA HIS A 364 -7.10 24.86 -10.52
C HIS A 364 -7.05 26.31 -11.02
N GLY A 365 -6.03 27.07 -10.63
CA GLY A 365 -5.74 28.42 -11.12
C GLY A 365 -4.96 28.48 -12.43
N GLY A 366 -4.58 27.36 -13.04
CA GLY A 366 -3.84 27.27 -14.32
C GLY A 366 -2.30 27.24 -14.14
N ASP A 367 -1.80 26.70 -13.01
CA ASP A 367 -0.38 26.42 -12.77
C ASP A 367 -0.23 25.01 -12.19
N GLY A 368 -0.14 24.02 -13.07
CA GLY A 368 -0.12 22.60 -12.74
C GLY A 368 1.24 22.00 -12.40
N ALA A 369 2.32 22.78 -12.48
CA ALA A 369 3.69 22.26 -12.37
C ALA A 369 3.96 21.54 -11.03
N GLU A 370 3.52 22.13 -9.91
CA GLU A 370 3.70 21.52 -8.58
C GLU A 370 2.88 20.24 -8.41
N LEU A 371 1.68 20.18 -9.02
CA LEU A 371 0.87 18.96 -8.95
C LEU A 371 1.49 17.84 -9.80
N ALA A 372 1.93 18.15 -11.03
CA ALA A 372 2.63 17.18 -11.89
C ALA A 372 3.91 16.62 -11.25
N ALA A 373 4.60 17.40 -10.42
CA ALA A 373 5.81 16.95 -9.74
C ALA A 373 5.62 15.72 -8.85
N PHE A 374 4.40 15.47 -8.30
CA PHE A 374 4.12 14.29 -7.49
C PHE A 374 4.21 12.97 -8.27
N VAL A 375 3.98 12.99 -9.59
CA VAL A 375 4.13 11.80 -10.44
C VAL A 375 5.47 11.75 -11.18
N GLY A 376 6.28 12.81 -11.09
CA GLY A 376 7.58 12.88 -11.75
C GLY A 376 8.44 11.62 -11.55
N PRO A 377 8.64 11.12 -10.32
CA PRO A 377 9.41 9.90 -10.06
C PRO A 377 8.82 8.62 -10.68
N VAL A 378 7.55 8.62 -11.04
CA VAL A 378 6.89 7.45 -11.67
C VAL A 378 7.23 7.37 -13.15
N VAL A 379 7.17 8.51 -13.85
CA VAL A 379 7.31 8.58 -15.33
C VAL A 379 8.70 8.97 -15.80
N ALA A 380 9.41 9.81 -15.02
CA ALA A 380 10.72 10.32 -15.38
C ALA A 380 11.79 9.80 -14.43
N GLY A 381 12.99 9.64 -14.94
CA GLY A 381 14.10 9.16 -14.15
C GLY A 381 15.45 9.51 -14.76
N THR A 382 16.49 9.22 -14.00
CA THR A 382 17.89 9.34 -14.39
C THR A 382 18.54 7.95 -14.39
N ALA A 383 19.79 7.89 -14.80
CA ALA A 383 20.57 6.64 -14.72
C ALA A 383 20.75 6.13 -13.27
N THR A 384 20.66 7.02 -12.28
CA THR A 384 20.81 6.69 -10.85
C THR A 384 19.48 6.57 -10.12
N ASP A 385 18.42 7.16 -10.67
CA ASP A 385 17.04 7.09 -10.16
C ASP A 385 16.11 6.75 -11.32
N PRO A 386 15.90 5.45 -11.62
CA PRO A 386 15.06 5.00 -12.72
C PRO A 386 13.60 5.36 -12.52
N PRO A 387 12.81 5.51 -13.59
CA PRO A 387 11.36 5.64 -13.49
C PRO A 387 10.77 4.47 -12.70
N ARG A 388 9.94 4.76 -11.72
CA ARG A 388 9.43 3.70 -10.82
C ARG A 388 8.41 2.79 -11.51
N LEU A 389 7.72 3.29 -12.53
CA LEU A 389 6.72 2.53 -13.27
C LEU A 389 7.30 1.26 -13.91
N ASP A 390 8.54 1.31 -14.41
CA ASP A 390 9.17 0.17 -15.10
C ASP A 390 9.31 -1.03 -14.16
N ALA A 391 9.85 -0.82 -12.95
CA ALA A 391 10.02 -1.87 -11.96
C ALA A 391 8.67 -2.32 -11.36
N ASP A 392 7.73 -1.40 -11.18
CA ASP A 392 6.39 -1.69 -10.71
C ASP A 392 5.63 -2.62 -11.65
N LEU A 393 5.64 -2.30 -12.95
CA LEU A 393 5.04 -3.16 -13.97
C LEU A 393 5.75 -4.52 -14.06
N ALA A 394 7.09 -4.52 -14.15
CA ALA A 394 7.85 -5.75 -14.30
C ALA A 394 7.64 -6.71 -13.11
N SER A 395 7.72 -6.21 -11.88
CA SER A 395 7.57 -7.04 -10.69
C SER A 395 6.11 -7.29 -10.32
N GLY A 396 5.26 -6.25 -10.38
CA GLY A 396 3.85 -6.37 -10.04
C GLY A 396 3.11 -7.35 -10.96
N CYS A 397 3.40 -7.34 -12.27
CA CYS A 397 2.78 -8.28 -13.20
C CYS A 397 3.32 -9.71 -13.07
N ASN A 398 4.54 -9.90 -12.56
CA ASN A 398 5.06 -11.23 -12.23
C ASN A 398 4.48 -11.80 -10.92
N ASP A 399 4.00 -10.94 -10.04
CA ASP A 399 3.35 -11.35 -8.79
C ASP A 399 1.85 -11.65 -8.95
N GLN A 400 1.24 -11.29 -10.11
CA GLN A 400 -0.19 -11.43 -10.38
C GLN A 400 -0.45 -12.47 -11.47
N GLN A 401 -1.48 -13.30 -11.27
CA GLN A 401 -1.95 -14.25 -12.28
C GLN A 401 -3.08 -13.71 -13.17
N ASP A 402 -3.82 -12.72 -12.67
CA ASP A 402 -5.00 -12.20 -13.37
C ASP A 402 -4.61 -11.38 -14.60
N ARG A 403 -5.29 -11.66 -15.70
CA ARG A 403 -5.18 -10.94 -16.97
C ARG A 403 -6.58 -10.57 -17.45
N LEU A 404 -7.03 -9.37 -17.09
CA LEU A 404 -8.38 -8.93 -17.41
C LEU A 404 -8.45 -8.42 -18.86
N ALA A 405 -9.51 -8.84 -19.56
CA ALA A 405 -9.80 -8.30 -20.88
C ALA A 405 -10.32 -6.85 -20.80
N PRO A 406 -10.10 -5.99 -21.80
CA PRO A 406 -10.55 -4.59 -21.80
C PRO A 406 -12.04 -4.42 -21.48
N ALA A 407 -12.89 -5.30 -21.99
CA ALA A 407 -14.33 -5.27 -21.72
C ALA A 407 -14.67 -5.51 -20.24
N GLN A 408 -13.89 -6.35 -19.55
CA GLN A 408 -14.06 -6.59 -18.09
C GLN A 408 -13.62 -5.37 -17.30
N VAL A 409 -12.50 -4.74 -17.68
CA VAL A 409 -12.00 -3.51 -17.06
C VAL A 409 -13.01 -2.37 -17.25
N ALA A 410 -13.52 -2.14 -18.45
CA ALA A 410 -14.54 -1.12 -18.72
C ALA A 410 -15.83 -1.36 -17.90
N ALA A 411 -16.26 -2.61 -17.77
CA ALA A 411 -17.40 -2.96 -16.91
C ALA A 411 -17.12 -2.66 -15.43
N THR A 412 -15.90 -2.93 -14.97
CA THR A 412 -15.46 -2.63 -13.60
C THR A 412 -15.43 -1.13 -13.34
N MET A 413 -14.87 -0.33 -14.26
CA MET A 413 -14.89 1.14 -14.18
C MET A 413 -16.32 1.67 -14.00
N LYS A 414 -17.22 1.22 -14.86
CA LYS A 414 -18.64 1.61 -14.78
C LYS A 414 -19.28 1.20 -13.44
N ALA A 415 -18.98 0.01 -12.94
CA ALA A 415 -19.53 -0.47 -11.68
C ALA A 415 -19.00 0.31 -10.46
N TRP A 416 -17.78 0.85 -10.54
CA TRP A 416 -17.14 1.57 -9.43
C TRP A 416 -17.40 3.07 -9.41
N THR A 417 -17.83 3.70 -10.53
CA THR A 417 -18.06 5.15 -10.63
C THR A 417 -18.99 5.69 -9.53
N GLY A 418 -20.01 4.93 -9.12
CA GLY A 418 -20.95 5.37 -8.09
C GLY A 418 -20.44 5.21 -6.66
N ALA A 419 -19.54 4.24 -6.42
CA ALA A 419 -19.00 3.93 -5.09
C ALA A 419 -17.67 4.65 -4.82
N PHE A 420 -16.89 4.90 -5.85
CA PHE A 420 -15.55 5.49 -5.80
C PHE A 420 -15.42 6.54 -6.91
N PRO A 421 -16.05 7.74 -6.73
CA PRO A 421 -16.18 8.72 -7.80
C PRO A 421 -14.87 9.34 -8.27
N LEU A 422 -13.86 9.46 -7.39
CA LEU A 422 -12.55 10.01 -7.75
C LEU A 422 -11.61 8.91 -8.28
N PHE A 423 -11.39 7.86 -7.50
CA PHE A 423 -10.31 6.89 -7.76
C PHE A 423 -10.77 5.58 -8.39
N GLY A 424 -12.09 5.32 -8.48
CA GLY A 424 -12.63 4.06 -8.98
C GLY A 424 -12.24 3.77 -10.42
N GLY A 425 -12.31 4.77 -11.31
CA GLY A 425 -11.91 4.66 -12.71
C GLY A 425 -10.42 4.38 -12.86
N LEU A 426 -9.58 5.17 -12.19
CA LEU A 426 -8.12 5.06 -12.20
C LEU A 426 -7.66 3.66 -11.77
N LEU A 427 -8.15 3.19 -10.62
CA LEU A 427 -7.73 1.90 -10.09
C LEU A 427 -8.36 0.70 -10.82
N ALA A 428 -9.50 0.88 -11.48
CA ALA A 428 -10.02 -0.12 -12.39
C ALA A 428 -9.16 -0.23 -13.67
N GLN A 429 -8.73 0.90 -14.25
CA GLN A 429 -7.85 0.93 -15.42
C GLN A 429 -6.50 0.28 -15.15
N SER A 430 -5.94 0.39 -13.94
CA SER A 430 -4.68 -0.25 -13.58
C SER A 430 -4.71 -1.79 -13.74
N LEU A 431 -5.90 -2.40 -13.69
CA LEU A 431 -6.08 -3.84 -13.94
C LEU A 431 -5.74 -4.26 -15.39
N LEU A 432 -5.72 -3.31 -16.34
CA LEU A 432 -5.38 -3.59 -17.72
C LEU A 432 -3.88 -3.72 -17.94
N LEU A 433 -3.07 -3.05 -17.11
CA LEU A 433 -1.63 -2.89 -17.34
C LEU A 433 -0.88 -4.21 -17.42
N CYS A 434 -1.27 -5.21 -16.64
CA CYS A 434 -0.71 -6.55 -16.68
C CYS A 434 -1.35 -7.44 -17.76
N GLY A 435 -2.41 -6.99 -18.45
CA GLY A 435 -3.11 -7.78 -19.47
C GLY A 435 -2.19 -8.40 -20.53
N PRO A 436 -1.29 -7.62 -21.16
CA PRO A 436 -0.34 -8.11 -22.16
C PRO A 436 0.87 -8.86 -21.58
N TRP A 437 1.07 -8.85 -20.27
CA TRP A 437 2.23 -9.47 -19.62
C TRP A 437 2.10 -10.99 -19.56
N PRO A 438 3.19 -11.77 -19.66
CA PRO A 438 3.14 -13.21 -19.45
C PRO A 438 2.55 -13.57 -18.09
N VAL A 439 1.75 -14.62 -18.03
CA VAL A 439 1.26 -15.15 -16.76
C VAL A 439 2.42 -15.87 -16.05
N PRO A 440 2.71 -15.59 -14.78
CA PRO A 440 3.79 -16.25 -14.07
C PRO A 440 3.52 -17.74 -13.89
N ASP A 441 4.54 -18.56 -14.14
CA ASP A 441 4.48 -20.02 -13.91
C ASP A 441 4.45 -20.37 -12.42
N GLN A 442 4.97 -19.49 -11.58
CA GLN A 442 5.07 -19.67 -10.12
C GLN A 442 4.29 -18.57 -9.40
N PRO A 443 3.00 -18.80 -9.12
CA PRO A 443 2.19 -17.80 -8.42
C PRO A 443 2.70 -17.58 -6.99
N LEU A 444 2.49 -16.36 -6.49
CA LEU A 444 2.81 -16.02 -5.11
C LEU A 444 2.00 -16.92 -4.15
N PRO A 445 2.65 -17.64 -3.24
CA PRO A 445 1.92 -18.42 -2.25
C PRO A 445 1.20 -17.49 -1.26
N LYS A 446 0.16 -18.01 -0.63
CA LYS A 446 -0.48 -17.35 0.52
C LYS A 446 0.35 -17.67 1.77
N PRO A 447 1.15 -16.74 2.30
CA PRO A 447 2.11 -17.03 3.36
C PRO A 447 1.39 -17.32 4.68
N VAL A 448 1.84 -18.36 5.37
CA VAL A 448 1.37 -18.76 6.71
C VAL A 448 2.43 -18.46 7.78
N GLY A 449 3.71 -18.47 7.40
CA GLY A 449 4.84 -18.24 8.30
C GLY A 449 4.94 -19.30 9.41
N LYS A 450 4.61 -20.57 9.09
CA LYS A 450 4.58 -21.65 10.08
C LYS A 450 5.95 -21.85 10.73
N GLY A 451 6.00 -21.71 12.06
CA GLY A 451 7.24 -21.85 12.83
C GLY A 451 8.08 -20.57 12.92
N ALA A 452 7.67 -19.48 12.28
CA ALA A 452 8.25 -18.16 12.51
C ALA A 452 7.90 -17.64 13.92
N PRO A 453 8.76 -16.80 14.54
CA PRO A 453 8.41 -16.10 15.78
C PRO A 453 7.24 -15.15 15.55
N PRO A 454 6.63 -14.58 16.61
CA PRO A 454 5.60 -13.57 16.47
C PRO A 454 6.06 -12.43 15.54
N ILE A 455 5.22 -12.07 14.56
CA ILE A 455 5.46 -10.99 13.60
C ILE A 455 4.51 -9.84 13.91
N LEU A 456 5.04 -8.64 14.08
CA LEU A 456 4.25 -7.44 14.37
C LEU A 456 3.75 -6.81 13.06
N LEU A 457 2.43 -6.61 12.96
CA LEU A 457 1.80 -5.90 11.85
C LEU A 457 1.27 -4.55 12.34
N LEU A 458 1.60 -3.50 11.62
CA LEU A 458 1.03 -2.18 11.79
C LEU A 458 0.01 -1.95 10.67
N SER A 459 -1.16 -1.47 11.02
CA SER A 459 -2.26 -1.17 10.10
C SER A 459 -2.64 0.29 10.24
N THR A 460 -2.80 1.00 9.14
CA THR A 460 -3.31 2.37 9.08
C THR A 460 -4.73 2.35 8.54
N ALA A 461 -5.66 3.03 9.21
CA ALA A 461 -7.09 2.96 8.88
C ALA A 461 -7.39 3.47 7.46
N ASN A 462 -6.82 4.61 7.08
CA ASN A 462 -6.96 5.21 5.76
C ASN A 462 -5.59 5.21 5.05
N ASP A 463 -5.18 4.06 4.53
CA ASP A 463 -3.94 3.88 3.77
C ASP A 463 -4.31 3.71 2.28
N PRO A 464 -3.95 4.67 1.40
CA PRO A 464 -4.35 4.64 -0.02
C PRO A 464 -3.53 3.67 -0.86
N VAL A 465 -2.43 3.14 -0.33
CA VAL A 465 -1.51 2.23 -1.02
C VAL A 465 -1.75 0.79 -0.58
N THR A 466 -1.65 0.53 0.73
CA THR A 466 -1.90 -0.79 1.34
C THR A 466 -3.02 -0.69 2.38
N PRO A 467 -4.27 -0.80 1.95
CA PRO A 467 -5.44 -0.62 2.83
C PRO A 467 -5.33 -1.40 4.14
N GLY A 468 -5.68 -0.78 5.26
CA GLY A 468 -5.51 -1.35 6.59
C GLY A 468 -6.15 -2.73 6.78
N THR A 469 -7.18 -3.05 5.99
CA THR A 469 -7.77 -4.40 5.93
C THR A 469 -6.77 -5.46 5.48
N GLY A 470 -5.79 -5.11 4.65
CA GLY A 470 -4.72 -5.99 4.20
C GLY A 470 -3.85 -6.45 5.37
N SER A 471 -3.35 -5.51 6.19
CA SER A 471 -2.58 -5.84 7.40
C SER A 471 -3.38 -6.71 8.37
N GLN A 472 -4.69 -6.43 8.53
CA GLN A 472 -5.57 -7.24 9.37
C GLN A 472 -5.70 -8.68 8.86
N ARG A 473 -5.87 -8.87 7.54
CA ARG A 473 -5.96 -10.19 6.92
C ARG A 473 -4.63 -10.94 6.98
N THR A 474 -3.53 -10.25 6.73
CA THR A 474 -2.19 -10.83 6.87
C THR A 474 -1.93 -11.31 8.30
N ALA A 475 -2.30 -10.49 9.32
CA ALA A 475 -2.18 -10.90 10.71
C ALA A 475 -3.03 -12.13 11.08
N GLN A 476 -4.22 -12.25 10.49
CA GLN A 476 -5.10 -13.41 10.70
C GLN A 476 -4.58 -14.68 9.99
N GLN A 477 -3.86 -14.53 8.90
CA GLN A 477 -3.35 -15.65 8.10
C GLN A 477 -2.04 -16.20 8.64
N LEU A 478 -1.18 -15.35 9.19
CA LEU A 478 0.07 -15.76 9.81
C LEU A 478 -0.19 -16.51 11.13
N ASP A 479 0.48 -17.64 11.33
CA ASP A 479 0.38 -18.44 12.57
C ASP A 479 0.67 -17.63 13.84
N SER A 480 1.49 -16.59 13.73
CA SER A 480 1.98 -15.77 14.85
C SER A 480 1.86 -14.27 14.59
N GLY A 481 0.87 -13.85 13.80
CA GLY A 481 0.62 -12.44 13.52
C GLY A 481 0.09 -11.67 14.73
N VAL A 482 0.69 -10.51 15.01
CA VAL A 482 0.30 -9.60 16.10
C VAL A 482 -0.04 -8.24 15.51
N LEU A 483 -1.25 -7.73 15.78
CA LEU A 483 -1.79 -6.56 15.10
C LEU A 483 -1.83 -5.33 16.01
N VAL A 484 -1.32 -4.22 15.48
CA VAL A 484 -1.49 -2.87 16.02
C VAL A 484 -2.18 -2.02 14.98
N ASN A 485 -3.38 -1.52 15.29
CA ASN A 485 -4.18 -0.68 14.41
C ASN A 485 -3.98 0.79 14.77
N TRP A 486 -3.53 1.60 13.84
CA TRP A 486 -3.57 3.05 13.94
C TRP A 486 -4.80 3.60 13.22
N LEU A 487 -5.59 4.44 13.93
CA LEU A 487 -6.81 5.06 13.39
C LEU A 487 -6.51 6.33 12.58
N GLY A 488 -5.29 6.50 12.11
CA GLY A 488 -4.84 7.62 11.30
C GLY A 488 -4.96 7.40 9.80
N SER A 489 -4.30 8.28 9.05
CA SER A 489 -4.33 8.32 7.60
C SER A 489 -2.94 8.52 7.02
N GLY A 490 -2.71 8.00 5.81
CA GLY A 490 -1.44 7.97 5.10
C GLY A 490 -0.91 6.56 4.96
N HIS A 491 0.21 6.38 4.25
CA HIS A 491 0.78 5.07 3.98
C HIS A 491 1.78 4.69 5.08
N GLY A 492 1.47 3.60 5.80
CA GLY A 492 2.22 3.14 6.96
C GLY A 492 1.92 3.91 8.25
N ALA A 493 2.36 3.38 9.38
CA ALA A 493 2.15 3.93 10.71
C ALA A 493 3.47 4.22 11.44
N LEU A 494 4.56 3.55 11.04
CA LEU A 494 5.87 3.69 11.66
C LEU A 494 6.47 5.08 11.34
N GLY A 495 6.86 5.80 12.38
CA GLY A 495 7.31 7.20 12.24
C GLY A 495 6.16 8.21 12.20
N GLN A 496 4.95 7.82 11.78
CA GLN A 496 3.78 8.69 11.68
C GLN A 496 2.93 8.69 12.96
N SER A 497 2.73 7.51 13.56
CA SER A 497 2.01 7.36 14.82
C SER A 497 2.97 7.14 15.99
N ALA A 498 2.97 8.04 16.95
CA ALA A 498 3.80 7.88 18.17
C ALA A 498 3.46 6.57 18.92
N CYS A 499 2.18 6.19 18.99
CA CYS A 499 1.72 4.96 19.64
C CYS A 499 2.19 3.71 18.88
N ALA A 500 2.00 3.65 17.54
CA ALA A 500 2.45 2.52 16.74
C ALA A 500 3.99 2.41 16.72
N THR A 501 4.69 3.54 16.62
CA THR A 501 6.16 3.61 16.70
C THR A 501 6.67 3.11 18.05
N GLN A 502 6.01 3.48 19.16
CA GLN A 502 6.37 2.99 20.48
C GLN A 502 6.13 1.47 20.60
N ALA A 503 5.02 0.95 20.08
CA ALA A 503 4.75 -0.48 20.06
C ALA A 503 5.82 -1.24 19.28
N ALA A 504 6.21 -0.74 18.08
CA ALA A 504 7.30 -1.29 17.29
C ALA A 504 8.65 -1.21 18.02
N GLN A 505 8.93 -0.11 18.72
CA GLN A 505 10.14 0.05 19.52
C GLN A 505 10.21 -0.99 20.65
N HIS A 506 9.13 -1.15 21.43
CA HIS A 506 9.09 -2.15 22.50
C HIS A 506 9.25 -3.56 21.94
N TYR A 507 8.63 -3.85 20.81
CA TYR A 507 8.76 -5.14 20.14
C TYR A 507 10.19 -5.38 19.62
N LEU A 508 10.73 -4.45 18.84
CA LEU A 508 12.06 -4.61 18.22
C LEU A 508 13.20 -4.57 19.25
N ILE A 509 13.17 -3.62 20.18
CA ILE A 509 14.28 -3.39 21.13
C ILE A 509 14.15 -4.30 22.36
N ASN A 510 12.99 -4.27 23.02
CA ASN A 510 12.80 -4.95 24.29
C ASN A 510 12.32 -6.41 24.16
N GLY A 511 11.85 -6.81 22.98
CA GLY A 511 11.26 -8.14 22.77
C GLY A 511 9.87 -8.29 23.41
N THR A 512 9.17 -7.17 23.61
CA THR A 512 7.83 -7.15 24.20
C THR A 512 6.78 -7.22 23.11
N VAL A 513 6.05 -8.32 23.06
CA VAL A 513 4.92 -8.49 22.12
C VAL A 513 3.72 -7.69 22.66
N PRO A 514 3.16 -6.75 21.89
CA PRO A 514 1.98 -5.99 22.33
C PRO A 514 0.73 -6.87 22.42
N ALA A 515 -0.32 -6.37 23.09
CA ALA A 515 -1.64 -7.02 23.06
C ALA A 515 -2.17 -7.10 21.62
N ASN A 516 -2.92 -8.18 21.33
CA ASN A 516 -3.42 -8.44 19.97
C ASN A 516 -4.96 -8.50 19.96
N PRO A 517 -5.66 -7.55 19.31
CA PRO A 517 -5.11 -6.33 18.72
C PRO A 517 -4.84 -5.22 19.74
N THR A 518 -3.91 -4.33 19.40
CA THR A 518 -3.75 -3.01 20.06
C THR A 518 -4.31 -1.94 19.12
N THR A 519 -4.99 -0.92 19.68
CA THR A 519 -5.49 0.21 18.89
C THR A 519 -4.79 1.49 19.31
N CYS A 520 -4.22 2.19 18.35
CA CYS A 520 -3.60 3.51 18.50
C CYS A 520 -4.56 4.62 18.01
N PRO A 521 -4.69 5.74 18.74
CA PRO A 521 -5.53 6.87 18.32
C PRO A 521 -4.98 7.53 17.04
N PRO A 522 -5.80 8.36 16.37
CA PRO A 522 -5.41 9.10 15.17
C PRO A 522 -4.23 10.04 15.38
#